data_1147aba39216cf50cad63143ae543076
#
_entry.id   1147aba39216cf50cad63143ae543076
#
_cell.length_a   1.000
_cell.length_b   1.000
_cell.length_c   1.000
_cell.angle_alpha   90.00
_cell.angle_beta   90.00
_cell.angle_gamma   90.00
#
_symmetry.space_group_name_H-M   'P 1'
#
loop_
_entity.id
_entity.type
_entity.pdbx_description
1 polymer ?
#
loop_
_entity_poly.entity_id
_entity_poly.type
_entity_poly.pdbx_seq_one_letter_code
_entity_poly.pdbx_strand_id
1 'polypeptide(L)'
;VISLLVGLLLLNGLGQSLNTMTLGGLAVAIGSAVDDAIVDAENVYRSLRENKHSDHPRPLLEVVFDGCQEVRDSVFGATIITIVVFAPIFALTGVEGSIFSPMGLGYLAAVLASSAAALTITPALCAILLPHGHLPEHEPRVARFFKSLYAPWLNFSLRRSSVILAGAIALL
;
A
#
# COMPACT_ATOMS: atom_id res chain seq x y z
N VAL A 1 -6.92 -9.73 3.91
CA VAL A 1 -8.12 -10.35 4.53
C VAL A 1 -8.31 -9.82 5.94
N ILE A 2 -7.29 -9.86 6.82
CA ILE A 2 -7.40 -9.40 8.21
C ILE A 2 -7.83 -7.93 8.28
N SER A 3 -7.24 -7.05 7.47
CA SER A 3 -7.59 -5.63 7.38
C SER A 3 -9.07 -5.40 7.08
N LEU A 4 -9.63 -6.21 6.17
CA LEU A 4 -11.06 -6.12 5.82
C LEU A 4 -11.95 -6.59 6.98
N LEU A 5 -11.58 -7.66 7.66
CA LEU A 5 -12.31 -8.13 8.84
C LEU A 5 -12.28 -7.08 9.97
N VAL A 6 -11.13 -6.48 10.21
CA VAL A 6 -11.02 -5.38 11.19
C VAL A 6 -11.83 -4.16 10.75
N GLY A 7 -11.81 -3.81 9.47
CA GLY A 7 -12.63 -2.75 8.91
C GLY A 7 -14.13 -3.00 9.10
N LEU A 8 -14.59 -4.22 8.87
CA LEU A 8 -15.97 -4.64 9.13
C LEU A 8 -16.34 -4.54 10.63
N LEU A 9 -15.44 -4.97 11.52
CA LEU A 9 -15.65 -4.86 12.96
C LEU A 9 -15.70 -3.41 13.42
N LEU A 10 -14.86 -2.54 12.84
CA LEU A 10 -14.90 -1.10 13.11
C LEU A 10 -16.24 -0.48 12.67
N LEU A 11 -16.74 -0.81 11.47
CA LEU A 11 -18.03 -0.34 11.00
C LEU A 11 -19.17 -0.80 11.92
N ASN A 12 -19.16 -2.06 12.33
CA ASN A 12 -20.13 -2.60 13.26
C ASN A 12 -20.06 -1.89 14.62
N GLY A 13 -18.87 -1.64 15.14
CA GLY A 13 -18.65 -0.89 16.39
C GLY A 13 -19.12 0.57 16.32
N LEU A 14 -19.08 1.18 15.14
CA LEU A 14 -19.62 2.53 14.87
C LEU A 14 -21.13 2.52 14.63
N GLY A 15 -21.79 1.38 14.77
CA GLY A 15 -23.25 1.25 14.55
C GLY A 15 -23.65 1.39 13.08
N GLN A 16 -22.70 1.25 12.14
CA GLN A 16 -23.00 1.35 10.71
C GLN A 16 -23.58 0.03 10.20
N SER A 17 -24.66 0.11 9.44
CA SER A 17 -25.23 -1.07 8.79
C SER A 17 -24.40 -1.47 7.57
N LEU A 18 -24.23 -2.78 7.36
CA LEU A 18 -23.65 -3.31 6.13
C LEU A 18 -24.70 -3.21 5.01
N ASN A 19 -24.50 -2.24 4.16
CA ASN A 19 -25.32 -2.01 2.98
C ASN A 19 -24.44 -2.00 1.72
N THR A 20 -25.06 -1.90 0.56
CA THR A 20 -24.35 -1.88 -0.73
C THR A 20 -23.30 -0.77 -0.80
N MET A 21 -23.53 0.38 -0.16
CA MET A 21 -22.61 1.51 -0.19
C MET A 21 -21.40 1.27 0.72
N THR A 22 -21.59 0.76 1.94
CA THR A 22 -20.46 0.40 2.83
C THR A 22 -19.63 -0.72 2.24
N LEU A 23 -20.26 -1.73 1.62
CA LEU A 23 -19.57 -2.81 0.92
C LEU A 23 -18.82 -2.29 -0.32
N GLY A 24 -19.39 -1.32 -1.04
CA GLY A 24 -18.72 -0.63 -2.14
C GLY A 24 -17.44 0.08 -1.68
N GLY A 25 -17.51 0.80 -0.57
CA GLY A 25 -16.33 1.44 0.05
C GLY A 25 -15.25 0.44 0.44
N LEU A 26 -15.65 -0.67 1.08
CA LEU A 26 -14.72 -1.78 1.41
C LEU A 26 -14.09 -2.39 0.15
N ALA A 27 -14.87 -2.59 -0.91
CA ALA A 27 -14.37 -3.15 -2.17
C ALA A 27 -13.31 -2.25 -2.82
N VAL A 28 -13.51 -0.94 -2.82
CA VAL A 28 -12.51 0.03 -3.30
C VAL A 28 -11.25 0.00 -2.43
N ALA A 29 -11.40 -0.15 -1.12
CA ALA A 29 -10.28 -0.20 -0.18
C ALA A 29 -9.40 -1.47 -0.33
N ILE A 30 -9.91 -2.55 -0.93
CA ILE A 30 -9.13 -3.78 -1.15
C ILE A 30 -7.87 -3.48 -1.95
N GLY A 31 -7.97 -2.67 -3.01
CA GLY A 31 -6.83 -2.28 -3.83
C GLY A 31 -5.74 -1.59 -3.00
N SER A 32 -6.10 -0.56 -2.25
CA SER A 32 -5.16 0.16 -1.38
C SER A 32 -4.56 -0.74 -0.29
N ALA A 33 -5.38 -1.60 0.34
CA ALA A 33 -4.91 -2.51 1.38
C ALA A 33 -3.91 -3.57 0.86
N VAL A 34 -4.05 -3.98 -0.39
CA VAL A 34 -3.11 -4.91 -1.04
C VAL A 34 -1.80 -4.20 -1.37
N ASP A 35 -1.87 -2.97 -1.87
CA ASP A 35 -0.69 -2.16 -2.21
C ASP A 35 0.18 -1.92 -0.98
N ASP A 36 -0.38 -1.51 0.16
CA ASP A 36 0.35 -1.31 1.41
C ASP A 36 1.12 -2.57 1.83
N ALA A 37 0.46 -3.73 1.79
CA ALA A 37 1.09 -5.00 2.19
C ALA A 37 2.19 -5.45 1.21
N ILE A 38 2.05 -5.16 -0.08
CA ILE A 38 3.05 -5.50 -1.10
C ILE A 38 4.28 -4.62 -0.93
N VAL A 39 4.12 -3.32 -0.75
CA VAL A 39 5.24 -2.38 -0.56
C VAL A 39 6.07 -2.75 0.65
N ASP A 40 5.43 -3.04 1.80
CA ASP A 40 6.12 -3.47 3.02
C ASP A 40 6.89 -4.77 2.79
N ALA A 41 6.23 -5.80 2.24
CA ALA A 41 6.85 -7.09 2.01
C ALA A 41 8.01 -7.01 1.01
N GLU A 42 7.88 -6.22 -0.06
CA GLU A 42 8.94 -6.03 -1.06
C GLU A 42 10.15 -5.33 -0.45
N ASN A 43 9.93 -4.28 0.36
CA ASN A 43 11.03 -3.56 0.98
C ASN A 43 11.81 -4.44 1.98
N VAL A 44 11.10 -5.18 2.82
CA VAL A 44 11.72 -6.14 3.74
C VAL A 44 12.48 -7.23 2.97
N TYR A 45 11.90 -7.75 1.89
CA TYR A 45 12.54 -8.73 1.03
C TYR A 45 13.84 -8.19 0.41
N ARG A 46 13.82 -6.95 -0.08
CA ARG A 46 15.00 -6.26 -0.63
C ARG A 46 16.08 -6.11 0.44
N SER A 47 15.74 -5.62 1.62
CA SER A 47 16.67 -5.42 2.72
C SER A 47 17.30 -6.73 3.18
N LEU A 48 16.54 -7.82 3.26
CA LEU A 48 17.05 -9.15 3.58
C LEU A 48 18.01 -9.69 2.52
N ARG A 49 17.71 -9.45 1.25
CA ARG A 49 18.57 -9.83 0.14
C ARG A 49 19.90 -9.06 0.16
N GLU A 50 19.86 -7.76 0.40
CA GLU A 50 21.05 -6.92 0.54
C GLU A 50 21.89 -7.36 1.74
N ASN A 51 21.26 -7.64 2.87
CA ASN A 51 21.96 -8.15 4.06
C ASN A 51 22.67 -9.49 3.82
N LYS A 52 22.06 -10.39 3.03
CA LYS A 52 22.69 -11.68 2.68
C LYS A 52 23.98 -11.53 1.87
N HIS A 53 24.11 -10.45 1.09
CA HIS A 53 25.27 -10.15 0.26
C HIS A 53 26.26 -9.17 0.93
N SER A 54 25.99 -8.76 2.16
CA SER A 54 26.88 -7.87 2.94
C SER A 54 28.04 -8.65 3.54
N ASP A 55 29.22 -8.00 3.64
CA ASP A 55 30.40 -8.56 4.31
C ASP A 55 30.18 -8.80 5.82
N HIS A 56 29.21 -8.06 6.42
CA HIS A 56 28.84 -8.17 7.82
C HIS A 56 27.31 -8.32 7.96
N PRO A 57 26.78 -9.55 7.82
CA PRO A 57 25.33 -9.80 7.94
C PRO A 57 24.82 -9.43 9.33
N ARG A 58 23.80 -8.60 9.38
CA ARG A 58 23.10 -8.20 10.62
C ARG A 58 22.04 -9.23 11.02
N PRO A 59 21.64 -9.25 12.30
CA PRO A 59 20.55 -10.11 12.77
C PRO A 59 19.27 -9.87 11.96
N LEU A 60 18.57 -10.96 11.65
CA LEU A 60 17.37 -10.95 10.82
C LEU A 60 16.31 -9.96 11.29
N LEU A 61 16.03 -9.94 12.60
CA LEU A 61 15.00 -9.07 13.18
C LEU A 61 15.32 -7.59 13.01
N GLU A 62 16.60 -7.21 13.09
CA GLU A 62 17.01 -5.83 12.87
C GLU A 62 16.79 -5.41 11.42
N VAL A 63 17.13 -6.29 10.47
CA VAL A 63 16.95 -6.01 9.04
C VAL A 63 15.48 -5.91 8.67
N VAL A 64 14.63 -6.77 9.22
CA VAL A 64 13.18 -6.71 9.02
C VAL A 64 12.61 -5.42 9.62
N PHE A 65 13.06 -5.06 10.83
CA PHE A 65 12.60 -3.84 11.49
C PHE A 65 12.99 -2.59 10.68
N ASP A 66 14.26 -2.49 10.26
CA ASP A 66 14.74 -1.36 9.45
C ASP A 66 14.00 -1.27 8.11
N GLY A 67 13.79 -2.41 7.44
CA GLY A 67 13.05 -2.48 6.18
C GLY A 67 11.59 -2.01 6.31
N CYS A 68 10.92 -2.34 7.41
CA CYS A 68 9.58 -1.84 7.68
C CYS A 68 9.58 -0.35 8.07
N GLN A 69 10.61 0.10 8.79
CA GLN A 69 10.69 1.49 9.21
C GLN A 69 10.94 2.44 8.03
N GLU A 70 11.68 2.01 7.01
CA GLU A 70 11.95 2.80 5.82
C GLU A 70 10.68 3.23 5.07
N VAL A 71 9.67 2.36 4.99
CA VAL A 71 8.41 2.65 4.28
C VAL A 71 7.31 3.24 5.18
N ARG A 72 7.51 3.22 6.49
CA ARG A 72 6.52 3.65 7.48
C ARG A 72 6.02 5.06 7.26
N ASP A 73 6.94 6.02 7.04
CA ASP A 73 6.59 7.43 6.85
C ASP A 73 5.78 7.63 5.57
N SER A 74 6.05 6.84 4.53
CA SER A 74 5.29 6.85 3.27
C SER A 74 3.88 6.33 3.47
N VAL A 75 3.69 5.22 4.19
CA VAL A 75 2.37 4.65 4.51
C VAL A 75 1.55 5.62 5.34
N PHE A 76 2.14 6.23 6.38
CA PHE A 76 1.45 7.26 7.17
C PHE A 76 1.05 8.48 6.33
N GLY A 77 1.97 8.98 5.49
CA GLY A 77 1.69 10.10 4.60
C GLY A 77 0.54 9.80 3.64
N ALA A 78 0.54 8.63 3.01
CA ALA A 78 -0.53 8.19 2.11
C ALA A 78 -1.87 8.09 2.84
N THR A 79 -1.90 7.54 4.05
CA THR A 79 -3.12 7.43 4.87
C THR A 79 -3.69 8.81 5.22
N ILE A 80 -2.85 9.76 5.62
CA ILE A 80 -3.28 11.14 5.93
C ILE A 80 -3.86 11.82 4.68
N ILE A 81 -3.17 11.72 3.55
CA ILE A 81 -3.66 12.28 2.28
C ILE A 81 -5.01 11.68 1.92
N THR A 82 -5.17 10.38 2.05
CA THR A 82 -6.43 9.69 1.80
C THR A 82 -7.56 10.22 2.68
N ILE A 83 -7.34 10.39 3.98
CA ILE A 83 -8.33 10.96 4.91
C ILE A 83 -8.73 12.38 4.47
N VAL A 84 -7.76 13.22 4.12
CA VAL A 84 -8.00 14.60 3.69
C VAL A 84 -8.80 14.65 2.38
N VAL A 85 -8.47 13.79 1.41
CA VAL A 85 -9.19 13.70 0.12
C VAL A 85 -10.64 13.24 0.31
N PHE A 86 -10.89 12.35 1.29
CA PHE A 86 -12.26 11.88 1.58
C PHE A 86 -13.06 12.82 2.50
N ALA A 87 -12.42 13.75 3.21
CA ALA A 87 -13.07 14.67 4.12
C ALA A 87 -14.25 15.45 3.49
N PRO A 88 -14.18 15.96 2.23
CA PRO A 88 -15.30 16.67 1.60
C PRO A 88 -16.57 15.82 1.43
N ILE A 89 -16.46 14.49 1.34
CA ILE A 89 -17.60 13.59 1.20
C ILE A 89 -18.53 13.69 2.42
N PHE A 90 -17.97 13.90 3.60
CA PHE A 90 -18.72 14.03 4.84
C PHE A 90 -19.38 15.41 5.01
N ALA A 91 -19.03 16.38 4.18
CA ALA A 91 -19.68 17.68 4.12
C ALA A 91 -20.91 17.68 3.18
N LEU A 92 -21.14 16.62 2.40
CA LEU A 92 -22.29 16.46 1.54
C LEU A 92 -23.56 16.30 2.39
N THR A 93 -24.63 16.96 2.00
CA THR A 93 -25.94 16.93 2.67
C THR A 93 -27.04 16.39 1.75
N GLY A 94 -28.19 16.05 2.33
CA GLY A 94 -29.30 15.52 1.55
C GLY A 94 -29.09 14.10 1.04
N VAL A 95 -29.62 13.79 -0.13
CA VAL A 95 -29.59 12.45 -0.72
C VAL A 95 -28.14 12.02 -1.02
N GLU A 96 -27.34 12.92 -1.53
CA GLU A 96 -25.93 12.65 -1.86
C GLU A 96 -25.14 12.27 -0.60
N GLY A 97 -25.28 13.04 0.49
CA GLY A 97 -24.63 12.73 1.75
C GLY A 97 -25.06 11.38 2.32
N SER A 98 -26.34 11.02 2.23
CA SER A 98 -26.86 9.74 2.72
C SER A 98 -26.32 8.53 1.94
N ILE A 99 -25.96 8.71 0.67
CA ILE A 99 -25.41 7.66 -0.18
C ILE A 99 -23.88 7.56 -0.03
N PHE A 100 -23.17 8.68 -0.14
CA PHE A 100 -21.71 8.67 -0.20
C PHE A 100 -21.04 8.59 1.18
N SER A 101 -21.64 9.10 2.24
CA SER A 101 -21.07 9.06 3.58
C SER A 101 -20.84 7.62 4.11
N PRO A 102 -21.80 6.68 3.99
CA PRO A 102 -21.55 5.28 4.35
C PRO A 102 -20.44 4.63 3.53
N MET A 103 -20.35 4.95 2.23
CA MET A 103 -19.27 4.46 1.36
C MET A 103 -17.92 5.00 1.81
N GLY A 104 -17.83 6.31 2.08
CA GLY A 104 -16.62 6.94 2.59
C GLY A 104 -16.18 6.37 3.93
N LEU A 105 -17.12 6.13 4.85
CA LEU A 105 -16.82 5.47 6.14
C LEU A 105 -16.30 4.05 5.94
N GLY A 106 -16.90 3.27 5.06
CA GLY A 106 -16.44 1.92 4.73
C GLY A 106 -15.01 1.91 4.21
N TYR A 107 -14.72 2.80 3.28
CA TYR A 107 -13.39 2.97 2.71
C TYR A 107 -12.37 3.38 3.79
N LEU A 108 -12.64 4.44 4.55
CA LEU A 108 -11.72 4.92 5.59
C LEU A 108 -11.49 3.89 6.69
N ALA A 109 -12.52 3.17 7.13
CA ALA A 109 -12.39 2.11 8.12
C ALA A 109 -11.43 1.01 7.64
N ALA A 110 -11.55 0.60 6.36
CA ALA A 110 -10.68 -0.40 5.78
C ALA A 110 -9.24 0.10 5.59
N VAL A 111 -9.04 1.34 5.15
CA VAL A 111 -7.70 1.95 4.99
C VAL A 111 -7.01 2.09 6.35
N LEU A 112 -7.70 2.57 7.38
CA LEU A 112 -7.13 2.65 8.73
C LEU A 112 -6.78 1.27 9.29
N ALA A 113 -7.64 0.28 9.08
CA ALA A 113 -7.37 -1.10 9.46
C ALA A 113 -6.18 -1.68 8.68
N SER A 114 -6.03 -1.34 7.40
CA SER A 114 -4.88 -1.74 6.57
C SER A 114 -3.59 -1.13 7.08
N SER A 115 -3.57 0.17 7.33
CA SER A 115 -2.38 0.84 7.87
C SER A 115 -1.97 0.28 9.25
N ALA A 116 -2.94 -0.01 10.12
CA ALA A 116 -2.65 -0.66 11.40
C ALA A 116 -2.08 -2.08 11.21
N ALA A 117 -2.61 -2.85 10.26
CA ALA A 117 -2.12 -4.18 9.95
C ALA A 117 -0.71 -4.14 9.31
N ALA A 118 -0.45 -3.19 8.42
CA ALA A 118 0.87 -2.96 7.83
C ALA A 118 1.94 -2.66 8.89
N LEU A 119 1.59 -1.90 9.91
CA LEU A 119 2.51 -1.54 10.99
C LEU A 119 2.73 -2.65 12.04
N THR A 120 1.85 -3.63 12.14
CA THR A 120 1.87 -4.65 13.20
C THR A 120 2.00 -6.06 12.66
N ILE A 121 1.08 -6.47 11.82
CA ILE A 121 0.96 -7.85 11.32
C ILE A 121 1.99 -8.14 10.24
N THR A 122 2.18 -7.20 9.30
CA THR A 122 3.10 -7.39 8.18
C THR A 122 4.54 -7.60 8.64
N PRO A 123 5.13 -6.78 9.55
CA PRO A 123 6.47 -7.03 10.08
C PRO A 123 6.59 -8.39 10.79
N ALA A 124 5.59 -8.75 11.60
CA ALA A 124 5.58 -10.03 12.30
C ALA A 124 5.55 -11.23 11.33
N LEU A 125 4.71 -11.16 10.29
CA LEU A 125 4.66 -12.19 9.26
C LEU A 125 5.95 -12.26 8.44
N CYS A 126 6.53 -11.12 8.08
CA CYS A 126 7.82 -11.06 7.38
C CYS A 126 8.92 -11.72 8.22
N ALA A 127 8.99 -11.44 9.52
CA ALA A 127 9.97 -12.04 10.42
C ALA A 127 9.81 -13.56 10.58
N ILE A 128 8.59 -14.09 10.48
CA ILE A 128 8.31 -15.52 10.63
C ILE A 128 8.47 -16.28 9.31
N LEU A 129 7.96 -15.73 8.21
CA LEU A 129 7.84 -16.44 6.94
C LEU A 129 9.07 -16.31 6.04
N LEU A 130 9.70 -15.12 5.99
CA LEU A 130 10.82 -14.89 5.07
C LEU A 130 12.10 -15.68 5.42
N PRO A 131 12.46 -15.90 6.71
CA PRO A 131 13.67 -16.66 7.04
C PRO A 131 13.66 -18.11 6.53
N HIS A 132 12.48 -18.70 6.43
CA HIS A 132 12.28 -20.08 5.99
C HIS A 132 12.15 -20.20 4.46
N GLY A 133 12.01 -19.08 3.77
CA GLY A 133 11.90 -19.02 2.32
C GLY A 133 13.28 -19.05 1.66
N HIS A 134 13.42 -19.80 0.57
CA HIS A 134 14.55 -19.64 -0.35
C HIS A 134 14.38 -18.25 -0.99
N LEU A 135 15.21 -17.27 -0.56
CA LEU A 135 15.31 -15.99 -1.26
C LEU A 135 15.84 -16.28 -2.67
N PRO A 136 15.00 -16.22 -3.72
CA PRO A 136 15.46 -16.51 -5.07
C PRO A 136 16.54 -15.49 -5.46
N GLU A 137 17.70 -15.98 -5.83
CA GLU A 137 18.83 -15.15 -6.26
C GLU A 137 18.56 -14.47 -7.61
N HIS A 138 17.59 -14.99 -8.36
CA HIS A 138 17.25 -14.51 -9.68
C HIS A 138 15.87 -13.85 -9.69
N GLU A 139 15.78 -12.71 -10.34
CA GLU A 139 14.49 -12.06 -10.63
C GLU A 139 13.57 -13.03 -11.39
N PRO A 140 12.26 -13.10 -11.03
CA PRO A 140 11.28 -13.90 -11.77
C PRO A 140 11.31 -13.58 -13.27
N ARG A 141 11.17 -14.58 -14.12
CA ARG A 141 11.16 -14.40 -15.58
C ARG A 141 10.16 -13.34 -16.04
N VAL A 142 9.00 -13.30 -15.40
CA VAL A 142 7.93 -12.33 -15.68
C VAL A 142 8.40 -10.90 -15.37
N ALA A 143 8.99 -10.67 -14.21
CA ALA A 143 9.52 -9.35 -13.83
C ALA A 143 10.61 -8.89 -14.79
N ARG A 144 11.51 -9.79 -15.21
CA ARG A 144 12.57 -9.50 -16.19
C ARG A 144 11.99 -9.12 -17.55
N PHE A 145 10.93 -9.81 -17.99
CA PHE A 145 10.25 -9.47 -19.24
C PHE A 145 9.65 -8.06 -19.19
N PHE A 146 8.89 -7.72 -18.16
CA PHE A 146 8.34 -6.38 -18.00
C PHE A 146 9.42 -5.32 -17.85
N LYS A 147 10.49 -5.60 -17.12
CA LYS A 147 11.64 -4.70 -16.97
C LYS A 147 12.33 -4.43 -18.30
N SER A 148 12.54 -5.45 -19.15
CA SER A 148 13.12 -5.29 -20.47
C SER A 148 12.24 -4.48 -21.42
N LEU A 149 10.93 -4.60 -21.30
CA LEU A 149 9.97 -3.82 -22.08
C LEU A 149 9.89 -2.35 -21.61
N TYR A 150 9.97 -2.13 -20.28
CA TYR A 150 9.86 -0.81 -19.67
C TYR A 150 11.17 0.00 -19.76
N ALA A 151 12.33 -0.65 -19.66
CA ALA A 151 13.65 0.00 -19.62
C ALA A 151 13.91 0.98 -20.79
N PRO A 152 13.60 0.64 -22.07
CA PRO A 152 13.80 1.57 -23.18
C PRO A 152 12.90 2.80 -23.07
N TRP A 153 11.66 2.65 -22.61
CA TRP A 153 10.73 3.77 -22.40
C TRP A 153 11.20 4.69 -21.27
N LEU A 154 11.69 4.10 -20.19
CA LEU A 154 12.25 4.86 -19.08
C LEU A 154 13.48 5.66 -19.52
N ASN A 155 14.41 5.03 -20.23
CA ASN A 155 15.61 5.70 -20.74
C ASN A 155 15.26 6.83 -21.75
N PHE A 156 14.25 6.62 -22.60
CA PHE A 156 13.75 7.67 -23.49
C PHE A 156 13.17 8.84 -22.68
N SER A 157 12.35 8.55 -21.67
CA SER A 157 11.74 9.55 -20.80
C SER A 157 12.79 10.37 -20.04
N LEU A 158 13.78 9.71 -19.47
CA LEU A 158 14.86 10.38 -18.74
C LEU A 158 15.75 11.23 -19.66
N ARG A 159 16.05 10.76 -20.87
CA ARG A 159 16.85 11.52 -21.82
C ARG A 159 16.13 12.74 -22.41
N ARG A 160 14.80 12.72 -22.44
CA ARG A 160 13.96 13.81 -22.96
C ARG A 160 12.98 14.35 -21.92
N SER A 161 13.42 14.42 -20.68
CA SER A 161 12.60 14.88 -19.54
C SER A 161 11.95 16.23 -19.79
N SER A 162 12.67 17.19 -20.43
CA SER A 162 12.13 18.53 -20.76
C SER A 162 10.96 18.47 -21.74
N VAL A 163 11.03 17.59 -22.76
CA VAL A 163 9.95 17.43 -23.73
C VAL A 163 8.72 16.81 -23.12
N ILE A 164 8.92 15.81 -22.26
CA ILE A 164 7.82 15.14 -21.55
C ILE A 164 7.17 16.09 -20.55
N LEU A 165 7.97 16.87 -19.81
CA LEU A 165 7.47 17.88 -18.89
C LEU A 165 6.67 18.96 -19.63
N ALA A 166 7.18 19.46 -20.76
CA ALA A 166 6.46 20.42 -21.60
C ALA A 166 5.15 19.85 -22.13
N GLY A 167 5.14 18.58 -22.56
CA GLY A 167 3.94 17.88 -22.99
C GLY A 167 2.92 17.70 -21.88
N ALA A 168 3.35 17.36 -20.67
CA ALA A 168 2.49 17.24 -19.50
C ALA A 168 1.86 18.58 -19.11
N ILE A 169 2.65 19.68 -19.15
CA ILE A 169 2.15 21.04 -18.86
C ILE A 169 1.16 21.50 -19.95
N ALA A 170 1.37 21.11 -21.20
CA ALA A 170 0.45 21.48 -22.29
C ALA A 170 -0.88 20.71 -22.26
N LEU A 171 -0.95 19.60 -21.55
CA LEU A 171 -2.16 18.78 -21.37
C LEU A 171 -2.98 19.18 -20.12
N LEU A 172 -2.43 19.96 -19.21
CA LEU A 172 -3.08 20.55 -18.04
C LEU A 172 -3.76 21.88 -18.40
#